data_b1e0f53d990e853206709f17cd3b1861
#
_entry.id   b1e0f53d990e853206709f17cd3b1861
#
_cell.length_a   1.000
_cell.length_b   1.000
_cell.length_c   1.000
_cell.angle_alpha   90.00
_cell.angle_beta   90.00
_cell.angle_gamma   90.00
#
_symmetry.space_group_name_H-M   'P 1'
#
loop_
_entity.id
_entity.type
_entity.pdbx_description
1 polymer ?
#
loop_
_entity_poly.entity_id
_entity_poly.type
_entity_poly.pdbx_seq_one_letter_code
_entity_poly.pdbx_strand_id
1 'polypeptide(L)'
;MSSTGEWGEFFPHELSPFGYNETVANEYFPMTESEVRAKGWNWHTEDTKPFEGTAYVPLPIREYDERVVGFETAQKNIDAVLAGTIQCEVTKKPFKIIKQELLFYIENSIPIPTKHPDQRHKERMDLRNPRTLYERTCSDCGKEIITTYSPEKSEKVVCEDCYRKLVY
;
A
#
# COMPACT_ATOMS: atom_id res chain seq x y z
N MET A 1 -38.43 -2.92 4.00
CA MET A 1 -37.20 -3.63 3.61
C MET A 1 -37.48 -5.05 3.10
N SER A 2 -38.08 -5.96 3.87
CA SER A 2 -38.41 -7.30 3.35
C SER A 2 -39.45 -7.26 2.18
N SER A 3 -40.36 -6.29 2.16
CA SER A 3 -41.36 -6.12 1.11
C SER A 3 -40.85 -5.45 -0.16
N THR A 4 -39.69 -4.80 -0.09
CA THR A 4 -39.03 -4.09 -1.22
C THR A 4 -37.90 -4.87 -1.84
N GLY A 5 -37.56 -6.06 -1.30
CA GLY A 5 -36.47 -6.89 -1.79
C GLY A 5 -35.05 -6.38 -1.42
N GLU A 6 -34.95 -5.34 -0.59
CA GLU A 6 -33.69 -4.73 -0.19
C GLU A 6 -32.96 -5.44 0.95
N TRP A 7 -33.63 -6.42 1.59
CA TRP A 7 -33.06 -7.15 2.71
C TRP A 7 -31.96 -8.10 2.24
N GLY A 8 -30.75 -7.87 2.75
CA GLY A 8 -29.57 -8.66 2.41
C GLY A 8 -28.80 -8.18 1.17
N GLU A 9 -29.30 -7.15 0.48
CA GLU A 9 -28.63 -6.54 -0.68
C GLU A 9 -27.70 -5.39 -0.23
N PHE A 10 -26.63 -5.17 -0.99
CA PHE A 10 -25.79 -3.98 -0.84
C PHE A 10 -26.47 -2.78 -1.49
N PHE A 11 -26.19 -1.59 -0.95
CA PHE A 11 -26.62 -0.35 -1.58
C PHE A 11 -26.06 -0.23 -3.01
N PRO A 12 -26.82 0.35 -3.94
CA PRO A 12 -26.31 0.67 -5.26
C PRO A 12 -25.04 1.52 -5.17
N HIS A 13 -24.06 1.22 -5.99
CA HIS A 13 -22.74 1.89 -5.95
C HIS A 13 -22.81 3.39 -6.31
N GLU A 14 -23.85 3.80 -7.03
CA GLU A 14 -24.14 5.22 -7.36
C GLU A 14 -24.39 6.07 -6.11
N LEU A 15 -24.81 5.44 -5.01
CA LEU A 15 -25.04 6.13 -3.74
C LEU A 15 -23.74 6.33 -2.94
N SER A 16 -22.62 5.78 -3.40
CA SER A 16 -21.33 5.95 -2.73
C SER A 16 -20.85 7.40 -2.85
N PRO A 17 -20.49 8.07 -1.73
CA PRO A 17 -19.87 9.39 -1.79
C PRO A 17 -18.40 9.34 -2.20
N PHE A 18 -17.79 8.13 -2.29
CA PHE A 18 -16.40 7.92 -2.61
C PHE A 18 -16.20 7.55 -4.08
N GLY A 19 -15.09 8.01 -4.67
CA GLY A 19 -14.62 7.51 -5.95
C GLY A 19 -14.05 6.10 -5.82
N TYR A 20 -14.11 5.31 -6.88
CA TYR A 20 -13.55 3.95 -6.91
C TYR A 20 -12.07 3.92 -6.52
N ASN A 21 -11.30 4.91 -6.97
CA ASN A 21 -9.88 5.06 -6.65
C ASN A 21 -9.57 5.41 -5.19
N GLU A 22 -10.58 5.77 -4.39
CA GLU A 22 -10.46 5.99 -2.95
C GLU A 22 -10.81 4.74 -2.13
N THR A 23 -11.22 3.68 -2.79
CA THR A 23 -11.70 2.46 -2.14
C THR A 23 -10.64 1.35 -2.14
N VAL A 24 -10.75 0.44 -1.17
CA VAL A 24 -9.94 -0.79 -1.12
C VAL A 24 -10.15 -1.66 -2.37
N ALA A 25 -11.29 -1.54 -3.05
CA ALA A 25 -11.54 -2.26 -4.30
C ALA A 25 -10.49 -1.95 -5.37
N ASN A 26 -10.06 -0.70 -5.48
CA ASN A 26 -9.03 -0.29 -6.43
C ASN A 26 -7.64 -0.91 -6.12
N GLU A 27 -7.37 -1.24 -4.86
CA GLU A 27 -6.11 -1.93 -4.48
C GLU A 27 -6.08 -3.38 -4.96
N TYR A 28 -7.22 -4.06 -4.96
CA TYR A 28 -7.33 -5.47 -5.32
C TYR A 28 -7.72 -5.70 -6.78
N PHE A 29 -8.47 -4.76 -7.34
CA PHE A 29 -8.99 -4.81 -8.71
C PHE A 29 -8.74 -3.44 -9.37
N PRO A 30 -7.48 -3.10 -9.67
CA PRO A 30 -7.13 -1.81 -10.23
C PRO A 30 -7.83 -1.61 -11.58
N MET A 31 -8.50 -0.47 -11.72
CA MET A 31 -9.14 -0.02 -12.95
C MET A 31 -8.71 1.40 -13.29
N THR A 32 -8.71 1.71 -14.56
CA THR A 32 -8.48 3.08 -15.05
C THR A 32 -9.73 3.94 -14.86
N GLU A 33 -9.57 5.27 -14.86
CA GLU A 33 -10.70 6.20 -14.78
C GLU A 33 -11.72 5.95 -15.87
N SER A 34 -11.28 5.67 -17.10
CA SER A 34 -12.17 5.40 -18.23
C SER A 34 -13.03 4.15 -18.03
N GLU A 35 -12.43 3.07 -17.48
CA GLU A 35 -13.16 1.83 -17.17
C GLU A 35 -14.16 2.02 -16.05
N VAL A 36 -13.80 2.77 -15.01
CA VAL A 36 -14.67 3.07 -13.88
C VAL A 36 -15.87 3.91 -14.35
N ARG A 37 -15.64 4.97 -15.12
CA ARG A 37 -16.69 5.83 -15.65
C ARG A 37 -17.59 5.11 -16.66
N ALA A 38 -17.05 4.19 -17.46
CA ALA A 38 -17.84 3.36 -18.37
C ALA A 38 -18.82 2.44 -17.64
N LYS A 39 -18.54 2.10 -16.37
CA LYS A 39 -19.44 1.34 -15.49
C LYS A 39 -20.46 2.23 -14.75
N GLY A 40 -20.42 3.54 -14.93
CA GLY A 40 -21.24 4.50 -14.21
C GLY A 40 -20.81 4.75 -12.77
N TRP A 41 -19.59 4.36 -12.39
CA TRP A 41 -19.07 4.53 -11.04
C TRP A 41 -18.33 5.86 -10.87
N ASN A 42 -18.27 6.34 -9.63
CA ASN A 42 -17.58 7.58 -9.30
C ASN A 42 -16.08 7.41 -9.36
N TRP A 43 -15.39 8.44 -9.84
CA TRP A 43 -13.93 8.59 -9.79
C TRP A 43 -13.57 9.92 -9.12
N HIS A 44 -12.74 9.88 -8.11
CA HIS A 44 -12.26 11.07 -7.45
C HIS A 44 -11.05 11.64 -8.19
N THR A 45 -11.19 12.89 -8.65
CA THR A 45 -10.06 13.61 -9.25
C THR A 45 -9.36 14.38 -8.13
N GLU A 46 -8.13 13.98 -7.82
CA GLU A 46 -7.33 14.68 -6.81
C GLU A 46 -7.01 16.10 -7.26
N ASP A 47 -7.37 17.09 -6.46
CA ASP A 47 -6.87 18.47 -6.58
C ASP A 47 -5.40 18.52 -6.13
N THR A 48 -4.52 17.89 -6.87
CA THR A 48 -3.08 17.94 -6.60
C THR A 48 -2.53 19.30 -7.01
N LYS A 49 -2.47 20.22 -6.04
CA LYS A 49 -1.67 21.43 -6.23
C LYS A 49 -0.19 21.02 -6.28
N PRO A 50 0.57 21.51 -7.25
CA PRO A 50 2.00 21.26 -7.30
C PRO A 50 2.63 21.76 -6.00
N PHE A 51 3.58 21.01 -5.47
CA PHE A 51 4.33 21.44 -4.28
C PHE A 51 5.18 22.66 -4.64
N GLU A 52 4.78 23.81 -4.15
CA GLU A 52 5.52 25.07 -4.28
C GLU A 52 6.44 25.25 -3.07
N GLY A 53 7.68 24.83 -3.17
CA GLY A 53 8.64 24.99 -2.09
C GLY A 53 9.90 24.15 -2.27
N THR A 54 10.85 24.33 -1.36
CA THR A 54 12.05 23.49 -1.32
C THR A 54 11.75 22.24 -0.51
N ALA A 55 11.88 21.08 -1.16
CA ALA A 55 11.70 19.81 -0.47
C ALA A 55 12.83 19.61 0.56
N TYR A 56 12.44 19.15 1.76
CA TYR A 56 13.40 18.72 2.77
C TYR A 56 14.01 17.38 2.36
N VAL A 57 15.33 17.29 2.41
CA VAL A 57 16.07 16.05 2.19
C VAL A 57 16.45 15.47 3.54
N PRO A 58 15.94 14.29 3.93
CA PRO A 58 16.29 13.68 5.20
C PRO A 58 17.79 13.42 5.31
N LEU A 59 18.35 13.70 6.48
CA LEU A 59 19.72 13.35 6.83
C LEU A 59 19.82 11.85 7.14
N PRO A 60 21.03 11.29 7.17
CA PRO A 60 21.24 9.94 7.72
C PRO A 60 20.67 9.81 9.12
N ILE A 61 20.05 8.66 9.45
CA ILE A 61 19.30 8.49 10.71
C ILE A 61 20.11 8.79 11.96
N ARG A 62 21.41 8.52 11.94
CA ARG A 62 22.34 8.83 13.04
C ARG A 62 22.41 10.30 13.41
N GLU A 63 22.12 11.20 12.47
CA GLU A 63 22.15 12.66 12.70
C GLU A 63 20.95 13.15 13.55
N TYR A 64 19.98 12.27 13.84
CA TYR A 64 18.84 12.51 14.72
C TYR A 64 19.01 11.85 16.09
N ASP A 65 20.07 11.06 16.30
CA ASP A 65 20.32 10.35 17.55
C ASP A 65 21.19 11.20 18.48
N GLU A 66 20.64 11.64 19.61
CA GLU A 66 21.34 12.45 20.61
C GLU A 66 22.59 11.79 21.17
N ARG A 67 22.64 10.45 21.18
CA ARG A 67 23.80 9.67 21.62
C ARG A 67 24.97 9.79 20.67
N VAL A 68 24.73 10.18 19.42
CA VAL A 68 25.73 10.30 18.35
C VAL A 68 26.15 11.75 18.15
N VAL A 69 25.18 12.66 18.01
CA VAL A 69 25.46 14.06 17.63
C VAL A 69 25.27 15.06 18.77
N GLY A 70 24.83 14.60 19.96
CA GLY A 70 24.50 15.44 21.10
C GLY A 70 23.07 16.00 21.03
N PHE A 71 22.52 16.32 22.21
CA PHE A 71 21.12 16.70 22.37
C PHE A 71 20.70 17.91 21.51
N GLU A 72 21.45 19.00 21.55
CA GLU A 72 21.08 20.23 20.83
C GLU A 72 21.06 20.03 19.32
N THR A 73 22.04 19.31 18.78
CA THR A 73 22.13 19.02 17.34
C THR A 73 21.01 18.08 16.91
N ALA A 74 20.77 17.01 17.68
CA ALA A 74 19.69 16.06 17.42
C ALA A 74 18.33 16.76 17.42
N GLN A 75 18.06 17.59 18.45
CA GLN A 75 16.78 18.33 18.56
C GLN A 75 16.59 19.27 17.37
N LYS A 76 17.61 20.01 16.97
CA LYS A 76 17.55 20.89 15.79
C LYS A 76 17.20 20.12 14.51
N ASN A 77 17.83 18.96 14.31
CA ASN A 77 17.58 18.11 13.14
C ASN A 77 16.17 17.50 13.19
N ILE A 78 15.69 17.08 14.37
CA ILE A 78 14.31 16.61 14.59
C ILE A 78 13.31 17.70 14.23
N ASP A 79 13.49 18.91 14.75
CA ASP A 79 12.59 20.03 14.47
C ASP A 79 12.59 20.38 12.97
N ALA A 80 13.75 20.32 12.32
CA ALA A 80 13.86 20.61 10.90
C ALA A 80 13.10 19.57 10.03
N VAL A 81 13.19 18.28 10.32
CA VAL A 81 12.48 17.26 9.55
C VAL A 81 10.98 17.28 9.82
N LEU A 82 10.54 17.58 11.06
CA LEU A 82 9.11 17.68 11.40
C LEU A 82 8.45 18.91 10.77
N ALA A 83 9.17 20.02 10.66
CA ALA A 83 8.70 21.22 9.97
C ALA A 83 8.74 21.04 8.44
N GLY A 84 9.72 20.27 7.95
CA GLY A 84 9.99 20.06 6.53
C GLY A 84 8.90 19.27 5.80
N THR A 85 8.87 19.43 4.49
CA THR A 85 8.04 18.62 3.60
C THR A 85 8.96 17.83 2.69
N ILE A 86 8.83 16.51 2.72
CA ILE A 86 9.61 15.59 1.87
C ILE A 86 8.83 15.38 0.57
N GLN A 87 9.51 15.34 -0.54
CA GLN A 87 8.90 15.01 -1.82
C GLN A 87 9.21 13.55 -2.18
N CYS A 88 8.19 12.78 -2.47
CA CYS A 88 8.33 11.40 -2.90
C CYS A 88 9.22 11.27 -4.13
N GLU A 89 10.24 10.44 -4.09
CA GLU A 89 11.17 10.23 -5.20
C GLU A 89 10.49 9.65 -6.45
N VAL A 90 9.41 8.87 -6.28
CA VAL A 90 8.67 8.21 -7.36
C VAL A 90 7.51 9.07 -7.86
N THR A 91 6.56 9.42 -6.98
CA THR A 91 5.30 10.08 -7.36
C THR A 91 5.37 11.60 -7.34
N LYS A 92 6.45 12.17 -6.80
CA LYS A 92 6.61 13.62 -6.56
C LYS A 92 5.55 14.22 -5.61
N LYS A 93 4.66 13.42 -5.04
CA LYS A 93 3.71 13.88 -4.03
C LYS A 93 4.44 14.34 -2.76
N PRO A 94 4.06 15.48 -2.16
CA PRO A 94 4.63 15.93 -0.90
C PRO A 94 4.07 15.13 0.27
N PHE A 95 4.89 14.87 1.29
CA PHE A 95 4.46 14.28 2.55
C PHE A 95 5.29 14.78 3.72
N LYS A 96 4.80 14.57 4.93
CA LYS A 96 5.49 14.90 6.18
C LYS A 96 5.66 13.67 7.05
N ILE A 97 6.73 13.67 7.83
CA ILE A 97 6.92 12.67 8.88
C ILE A 97 6.30 13.19 10.16
N ILE A 98 5.54 12.36 10.85
CA ILE A 98 5.01 12.68 12.18
C ILE A 98 6.02 12.30 13.26
N LYS A 99 5.95 12.98 14.42
CA LYS A 99 6.91 12.80 15.52
C LYS A 99 7.03 11.33 15.98
N GLN A 100 5.91 10.63 16.10
CA GLN A 100 5.90 9.23 16.53
C GLN A 100 6.62 8.30 15.53
N GLU A 101 6.39 8.52 14.23
CA GLU A 101 7.06 7.77 13.16
C GLU A 101 8.56 8.05 13.17
N LEU A 102 8.98 9.31 13.34
CA LEU A 102 10.39 9.69 13.42
C LEU A 102 11.09 9.03 14.60
N LEU A 103 10.48 9.07 15.79
CA LEU A 103 11.04 8.44 17.00
C LEU A 103 11.24 6.93 16.81
N PHE A 104 10.27 6.27 16.18
CA PHE A 104 10.40 4.86 15.82
C PHE A 104 11.61 4.59 14.91
N TYR A 105 11.83 5.44 13.90
CA TYR A 105 13.00 5.29 13.01
C TYR A 105 14.32 5.50 13.74
N ILE A 106 14.40 6.50 14.64
CA ILE A 106 15.60 6.77 15.44
C ILE A 106 15.89 5.58 16.37
N GLU A 107 14.90 5.13 17.12
CA GLU A 107 15.04 4.03 18.08
C GLU A 107 15.52 2.73 17.43
N ASN A 108 15.00 2.43 16.24
CA ASN A 108 15.33 1.21 15.51
C ASN A 108 16.46 1.39 14.49
N SER A 109 17.10 2.57 14.44
CA SER A 109 18.16 2.88 13.47
C SER A 109 17.75 2.66 12.00
N ILE A 110 16.48 2.93 11.68
CA ILE A 110 15.89 2.77 10.34
C ILE A 110 15.97 4.12 9.59
N PRO A 111 16.46 4.16 8.35
CA PRO A 111 16.46 5.38 7.55
C PRO A 111 15.06 5.99 7.37
N ILE A 112 14.97 7.33 7.40
CA ILE A 112 13.73 8.04 7.09
C ILE A 112 13.36 7.75 5.63
N PRO A 113 12.09 7.37 5.34
CA PRO A 113 11.67 7.03 3.99
C PRO A 113 11.65 8.26 3.06
N THR A 114 12.05 8.04 1.82
CA THR A 114 12.00 9.01 0.72
C THR A 114 10.75 8.87 -0.14
N LYS A 115 9.93 7.83 0.12
CA LYS A 115 8.70 7.53 -0.62
C LYS A 115 7.46 7.87 0.19
N HIS A 116 6.45 8.43 -0.49
CA HIS A 116 5.14 8.72 0.08
C HIS A 116 4.53 7.46 0.74
N PRO A 117 3.78 7.57 1.85
CA PRO A 117 3.11 6.43 2.49
C PRO A 117 2.32 5.54 1.52
N ASP A 118 1.55 6.13 0.60
CA ASP A 118 0.78 5.37 -0.40
C ASP A 118 1.67 4.58 -1.35
N GLN A 119 2.81 5.17 -1.77
CA GLN A 119 3.77 4.47 -2.62
C GLN A 119 4.39 3.29 -1.89
N ARG A 120 4.75 3.46 -0.62
CA ARG A 120 5.26 2.38 0.23
C ARG A 120 4.21 1.28 0.44
N HIS A 121 2.94 1.68 0.62
CA HIS A 121 1.82 0.74 0.72
C HIS A 121 1.65 -0.04 -0.57
N LYS A 122 1.60 0.65 -1.72
CA LYS A 122 1.48 0.02 -3.04
C LYS A 122 2.59 -0.99 -3.28
N GLU A 123 3.85 -0.64 -3.02
CA GLU A 123 4.98 -1.56 -3.18
C GLU A 123 4.86 -2.82 -2.31
N ARG A 124 4.34 -2.71 -1.07
CA ARG A 124 4.06 -3.89 -0.23
C ARG A 124 2.90 -4.72 -0.77
N MET A 125 1.87 -4.09 -1.32
CA MET A 125 0.75 -4.81 -1.94
C MET A 125 1.18 -5.55 -3.21
N ASP A 126 2.06 -4.95 -4.01
CA ASP A 126 2.59 -5.56 -5.24
C ASP A 126 3.43 -6.84 -4.97
N LEU A 127 3.94 -7.02 -3.74
CA LEU A 127 4.61 -8.26 -3.31
C LEU A 127 3.63 -9.41 -3.03
N ARG A 128 2.34 -9.14 -2.92
CA ARG A 128 1.31 -10.15 -2.64
C ARG A 128 0.82 -10.77 -3.94
N ASN A 129 0.35 -12.01 -3.84
CA ASN A 129 -0.41 -12.58 -4.95
C ASN A 129 -1.73 -11.80 -5.11
N PRO A 130 -2.18 -11.58 -6.36
CA PRO A 130 -3.48 -10.97 -6.62
C PRO A 130 -4.60 -11.84 -6.01
N ARG A 131 -5.77 -11.26 -5.81
CA ARG A 131 -6.96 -12.01 -5.35
C ARG A 131 -7.65 -12.81 -6.47
N THR A 132 -7.06 -12.84 -7.64
CA THR A 132 -7.51 -13.69 -8.74
C THR A 132 -7.22 -15.15 -8.42
N LEU A 133 -8.21 -16.01 -8.63
CA LEU A 133 -8.09 -17.44 -8.46
C LEU A 133 -7.85 -18.12 -9.82
N TYR A 134 -6.91 -19.03 -9.84
CA TYR A 134 -6.52 -19.78 -11.02
C TYR A 134 -6.70 -21.27 -10.76
N GLU A 135 -7.17 -21.99 -11.76
CA GLU A 135 -7.20 -23.44 -11.78
C GLU A 135 -5.81 -23.96 -12.15
N ARG A 136 -5.24 -24.78 -11.30
CA ARG A 136 -3.94 -25.44 -11.51
C ARG A 136 -4.03 -26.89 -11.06
N THR A 137 -3.00 -27.67 -11.38
CA THR A 137 -2.83 -29.04 -10.89
C THR A 137 -1.75 -29.09 -9.82
N CYS A 138 -1.97 -29.92 -8.81
CA CYS A 138 -0.95 -30.22 -7.81
C CYS A 138 0.29 -30.80 -8.48
N SER A 139 1.45 -30.21 -8.22
CA SER A 139 2.72 -30.61 -8.84
C SER A 139 3.19 -32.01 -8.42
N ASP A 140 2.64 -32.58 -7.33
CA ASP A 140 3.04 -33.91 -6.85
C ASP A 140 2.05 -35.00 -7.23
N CYS A 141 0.73 -34.79 -7.05
CA CYS A 141 -0.27 -35.84 -7.28
C CYS A 141 -1.20 -35.57 -8.47
N GLY A 142 -1.07 -34.42 -9.15
CA GLY A 142 -1.91 -34.09 -10.32
C GLY A 142 -3.36 -33.69 -9.99
N LYS A 143 -3.78 -33.64 -8.71
CA LYS A 143 -5.14 -33.23 -8.32
C LYS A 143 -5.39 -31.77 -8.74
N GLU A 144 -6.58 -31.46 -9.23
CA GLU A 144 -7.02 -30.11 -9.51
C GLU A 144 -7.12 -29.31 -8.21
N ILE A 145 -6.60 -28.08 -8.24
CA ILE A 145 -6.57 -27.15 -7.12
C ILE A 145 -6.88 -25.73 -7.61
N ILE A 146 -7.46 -24.94 -6.72
CA ILE A 146 -7.67 -23.50 -6.94
C ILE A 146 -6.65 -22.75 -6.10
N THR A 147 -5.94 -21.80 -6.71
CA THR A 147 -4.84 -21.07 -6.07
C THR A 147 -4.74 -19.65 -6.57
N THR A 148 -4.11 -18.76 -5.78
CA THR A 148 -3.76 -17.40 -6.21
C THR A 148 -2.46 -17.32 -7.00
N TYR A 149 -1.76 -18.43 -7.18
CA TYR A 149 -0.57 -18.51 -8.03
C TYR A 149 -0.95 -18.70 -9.48
N SER A 150 -0.66 -17.69 -10.33
CA SER A 150 -0.95 -17.77 -11.75
C SER A 150 -0.17 -18.93 -12.41
N PRO A 151 -0.66 -19.50 -13.53
CA PRO A 151 0.05 -20.55 -14.27
C PRO A 151 1.44 -20.14 -14.78
N GLU A 152 1.66 -18.82 -14.97
CA GLU A 152 2.92 -18.24 -15.45
C GLU A 152 4.01 -18.22 -14.36
N LYS A 153 3.61 -18.32 -13.09
CA LYS A 153 4.55 -18.36 -11.98
C LYS A 153 5.25 -19.71 -11.89
N SER A 154 6.56 -19.67 -11.67
CA SER A 154 7.43 -20.87 -11.62
C SER A 154 7.32 -21.66 -10.31
N GLU A 155 6.65 -21.11 -9.31
CA GLU A 155 6.52 -21.74 -7.99
C GLU A 155 5.77 -23.06 -8.08
N LYS A 156 6.32 -24.07 -7.38
CA LYS A 156 5.71 -25.37 -7.21
C LYS A 156 4.49 -25.24 -6.28
N VAL A 157 3.31 -25.51 -6.79
CA VAL A 157 2.07 -25.49 -6.02
C VAL A 157 1.59 -26.89 -5.77
N VAL A 158 1.31 -27.23 -4.52
CA VAL A 158 0.85 -28.56 -4.11
C VAL A 158 -0.51 -28.48 -3.39
N CYS A 159 -1.28 -29.57 -3.43
CA CYS A 159 -2.50 -29.66 -2.64
C CYS A 159 -2.20 -29.82 -1.14
N GLU A 160 -3.19 -29.60 -0.30
CA GLU A 160 -3.03 -29.68 1.17
C GLU A 160 -2.48 -31.04 1.63
N ASP A 161 -2.96 -32.14 1.05
CA ASP A 161 -2.51 -33.48 1.42
C ASP A 161 -1.03 -33.71 1.08
N CYS A 162 -0.58 -33.23 -0.07
CA CYS A 162 0.83 -33.29 -0.46
C CYS A 162 1.69 -32.34 0.40
N TYR A 163 1.18 -31.14 0.69
CA TYR A 163 1.86 -30.20 1.59
C TYR A 163 2.08 -30.78 2.98
N ARG A 164 1.05 -31.38 3.56
CA ARG A 164 1.16 -32.03 4.88
C ARG A 164 2.24 -33.13 4.89
N LYS A 165 2.32 -33.94 3.83
CA LYS A 165 3.36 -34.99 3.70
C LYS A 165 4.78 -34.43 3.54
N LEU A 166 4.92 -33.19 3.09
CA LEU A 166 6.23 -32.53 2.93
C LEU A 166 6.71 -31.87 4.22
N VAL A 167 5.78 -31.49 5.10
CA VAL A 167 6.08 -30.67 6.30
C VAL A 167 6.03 -31.49 7.59
N TYR A 168 5.24 -32.55 7.61
CA TYR A 168 5.04 -33.45 8.76
C TYR A 168 5.42 -34.88 8.42
#